data_93b89b4246517beffac94edee4ac247c
#
_entry.id   93b89b4246517beffac94edee4ac247c
#
_cell.length_a   1.000
_cell.length_b   1.000
_cell.length_c   1.000
_cell.angle_alpha   90.00
_cell.angle_beta   90.00
_cell.angle_gamma   90.00
#
_symmetry.space_group_name_H-M   'P 1'
#
loop_
_entity.id
_entity.type
_entity.pdbx_description
1 polymer ?
#
loop_
_entity_poly.entity_id
_entity_poly.type
_entity_poly.pdbx_seq_one_letter_code
_entity_poly.pdbx_strand_id
1 'polypeptide(L)'
;MRLEARPSLSRTALVVAPFAAIAFTLGVTMLLVAWAGAPIGETYALMFDGGFGSRFAWSETLTRATPLMLTGLSAAVAFRARLWNIGAEGQLYAGALAAVAVGGLHGGTGFDLPPAVLFPAMLGAALLAGALLLLIPTLLRTRLGVDEVVTTLLLNFIVLLFVSLMLDGPMKDPTALGWPQSVALRDDLQLDKLIPRTRVHTGIVYAIGLAMALAFVMRATTFGFEARAVGASARAAAFVGVPVARTMTIVALISGGLAGFAGAIEVAGRTGYVTLDMSPGYGYSGIVIAMLAGLNPVGVLVAAIFIAGVLVGADSMSRGVAVPTYIADVIVAVSLVSMLVATLFARYRLRWT
;
A
#
# COMPACT_ATOMS: atom_id res chain seq x y z
N MET A 1 30.21 21.98 -2.38
CA MET A 1 28.91 21.75 -1.72
C MET A 1 28.90 20.35 -1.17
N ARG A 2 28.82 20.11 0.16
CA ARG A 2 28.83 18.78 0.78
C ARG A 2 27.60 18.63 1.67
N LEU A 3 26.97 17.46 1.63
CA LEU A 3 25.91 17.06 2.55
C LEU A 3 26.54 16.48 3.81
N GLU A 4 26.36 17.15 4.95
CA GLU A 4 26.87 16.70 6.24
C GLU A 4 25.70 16.22 7.11
N ALA A 5 25.79 14.99 7.63
CA ALA A 5 24.77 14.45 8.53
C ALA A 5 24.68 15.31 9.80
N ARG A 6 23.48 15.66 10.22
CA ARG A 6 23.26 16.38 11.48
C ARG A 6 23.55 15.44 12.67
N PRO A 7 24.32 15.87 13.66
CA PRO A 7 24.69 15.02 14.81
C PRO A 7 23.49 14.64 15.68
N SER A 8 22.41 15.41 15.66
CA SER A 8 21.14 15.11 16.34
C SER A 8 19.96 15.49 15.44
N LEU A 9 18.98 14.61 15.35
CA LEU A 9 17.73 14.91 14.67
C LEU A 9 16.87 15.80 15.58
N SER A 10 16.57 17.02 15.13
CA SER A 10 15.62 17.89 15.83
C SER A 10 14.22 17.28 15.74
N ARG A 11 13.54 17.11 16.88
CA ARG A 11 12.14 16.65 16.92
C ARG A 11 11.22 17.57 16.11
N THR A 12 11.49 18.87 16.13
CA THR A 12 10.76 19.87 15.33
C THR A 12 10.95 19.64 13.83
N ALA A 13 12.17 19.35 13.36
CA ALA A 13 12.43 19.10 11.94
C ALA A 13 11.70 17.83 11.46
N LEU A 14 11.61 16.78 12.29
CA LEU A 14 10.88 15.55 11.97
C LEU A 14 9.35 15.75 11.88
N VAL A 15 8.81 16.68 12.67
CA VAL A 15 7.38 17.03 12.62
C VAL A 15 7.10 17.98 11.47
N VAL A 16 7.95 18.98 11.24
CA VAL A 16 7.75 20.01 10.18
C VAL A 16 7.94 19.43 8.78
N ALA A 17 8.84 18.46 8.59
CA ALA A 17 9.14 17.89 7.27
C ALA A 17 7.90 17.35 6.52
N PRO A 18 6.99 16.56 7.12
CA PRO A 18 5.76 16.13 6.46
C PRO A 18 4.86 17.28 6.03
N PHE A 19 4.68 18.28 6.89
CA PHE A 19 3.84 19.45 6.56
C PHE A 19 4.45 20.30 5.44
N ALA A 20 5.77 20.48 5.45
CA ALA A 20 6.48 21.16 4.38
C ALA A 20 6.37 20.40 3.04
N ALA A 21 6.45 19.07 3.08
CA ALA A 21 6.26 18.23 1.91
C ALA A 21 4.82 18.37 1.34
N ILE A 22 3.82 18.34 2.20
CA ILE A 22 2.42 18.53 1.81
C ILE A 22 2.21 19.92 1.21
N ALA A 23 2.68 20.98 1.87
CA ALA A 23 2.55 22.36 1.37
C ALA A 23 3.23 22.55 0.01
N PHE A 24 4.42 21.98 -0.17
CA PHE A 24 5.13 22.00 -1.45
C PHE A 24 4.36 21.24 -2.54
N THR A 25 3.83 20.06 -2.22
CA THR A 25 3.01 19.27 -3.14
C THR A 25 1.78 20.04 -3.60
N LEU A 26 1.05 20.63 -2.66
CA LEU A 26 -0.11 21.47 -2.98
C LEU A 26 0.29 22.67 -3.86
N GLY A 27 1.42 23.31 -3.59
CA GLY A 27 1.95 24.40 -4.41
C GLY A 27 2.26 23.97 -5.85
N VAL A 28 2.93 22.84 -6.05
CA VAL A 28 3.20 22.29 -7.39
C VAL A 28 1.89 21.91 -8.11
N THR A 29 0.97 21.30 -7.40
CA THR A 29 -0.33 20.91 -7.96
C THR A 29 -1.15 22.13 -8.36
N MET A 30 -1.07 23.23 -7.58
CA MET A 30 -1.70 24.51 -7.93
C MET A 30 -1.24 25.02 -9.32
N LEU A 31 0.04 24.90 -9.63
CA LEU A 31 0.56 25.28 -10.94
C LEU A 31 -0.01 24.41 -12.07
N LEU A 32 -0.17 23.11 -11.83
CA LEU A 32 -0.77 22.19 -12.80
C LEU A 32 -2.27 22.47 -13.02
N VAL A 33 -3.00 22.75 -11.94
CA VAL A 33 -4.44 23.13 -12.01
C VAL A 33 -4.61 24.44 -12.77
N ALA A 34 -3.75 25.44 -12.50
CA ALA A 34 -3.72 26.70 -13.22
C ALA A 34 -3.41 26.51 -14.71
N TRP A 35 -2.45 25.65 -15.03
CA TRP A 35 -2.09 25.32 -16.40
C TRP A 35 -3.22 24.60 -17.15
N ALA A 36 -4.00 23.76 -16.44
CA ALA A 36 -5.21 23.13 -16.97
C ALA A 36 -6.38 24.10 -17.18
N GLY A 37 -6.23 25.39 -16.82
CA GLY A 37 -7.26 26.40 -16.96
C GLY A 37 -8.41 26.29 -15.95
N ALA A 38 -8.27 25.47 -14.91
CA ALA A 38 -9.29 25.28 -13.90
C ALA A 38 -9.19 26.32 -12.76
N PRO A 39 -10.34 26.74 -12.16
CA PRO A 39 -10.33 27.67 -11.05
C PRO A 39 -9.73 27.03 -9.79
N ILE A 40 -8.56 27.52 -9.36
CA ILE A 40 -7.76 26.92 -8.30
C ILE A 40 -8.57 26.76 -7.00
N GLY A 41 -9.26 27.81 -6.55
CA GLY A 41 -10.02 27.77 -5.30
C GLY A 41 -11.15 26.76 -5.31
N GLU A 42 -11.90 26.68 -6.39
CA GLU A 42 -12.99 25.71 -6.58
C GLU A 42 -12.44 24.28 -6.67
N THR A 43 -11.34 24.09 -7.39
CA THR A 43 -10.67 22.78 -7.53
C THR A 43 -10.26 22.22 -6.18
N TYR A 44 -9.62 23.02 -5.31
CA TYR A 44 -9.24 22.57 -3.98
C TYR A 44 -10.42 22.42 -3.02
N ALA A 45 -11.46 23.28 -3.14
CA ALA A 45 -12.68 23.10 -2.37
C ALA A 45 -13.36 21.77 -2.71
N LEU A 46 -13.54 21.47 -4.01
CA LEU A 46 -14.09 20.18 -4.47
C LEU A 46 -13.26 18.99 -4.04
N MET A 47 -11.93 19.12 -4.04
CA MET A 47 -11.02 18.06 -3.58
C MET A 47 -11.17 17.83 -2.07
N PHE A 48 -11.25 18.89 -1.27
CA PHE A 48 -11.46 18.77 0.18
C PHE A 48 -12.84 18.22 0.50
N ASP A 49 -13.89 18.78 -0.08
CA ASP A 49 -15.27 18.36 0.14
C ASP A 49 -15.52 16.94 -0.34
N GLY A 50 -14.93 16.55 -1.46
CA GLY A 50 -14.99 15.19 -1.98
C GLY A 50 -14.32 14.15 -1.10
N GLY A 51 -13.21 14.51 -0.44
CA GLY A 51 -12.49 13.63 0.48
C GLY A 51 -13.02 13.63 1.90
N PHE A 52 -13.46 14.78 2.42
CA PHE A 52 -13.72 15.00 3.85
C PHE A 52 -14.98 15.79 4.17
N GLY A 53 -15.67 16.40 3.19
CA GLY A 53 -16.76 17.37 3.42
C GLY A 53 -18.11 16.74 3.82
N SER A 54 -18.30 15.44 3.67
CA SER A 54 -19.57 14.77 3.98
C SER A 54 -19.38 13.39 4.61
N ARG A 55 -20.45 12.85 5.22
CA ARG A 55 -20.44 11.46 5.74
C ARG A 55 -20.17 10.44 4.63
N PHE A 56 -20.66 10.70 3.44
CA PHE A 56 -20.40 9.84 2.28
C PHE A 56 -18.93 9.94 1.86
N ALA A 57 -18.35 11.14 1.75
CA ALA A 57 -16.95 11.37 1.45
C ALA A 57 -16.03 10.64 2.45
N TRP A 58 -16.31 10.77 3.76
CA TRP A 58 -15.58 10.04 4.78
C TRP A 58 -15.69 8.51 4.63
N SER A 59 -16.87 8.00 4.25
CA SER A 59 -17.04 6.57 4.05
C SER A 59 -16.22 6.05 2.86
N GLU A 60 -16.19 6.77 1.75
CA GLU A 60 -15.37 6.42 0.58
C GLU A 60 -13.87 6.52 0.91
N THR A 61 -13.48 7.57 1.63
CA THR A 61 -12.09 7.74 2.10
C THR A 61 -11.65 6.59 3.00
N LEU A 62 -12.45 6.18 3.99
CA LEU A 62 -12.11 5.06 4.87
C LEU A 62 -12.08 3.72 4.13
N THR A 63 -12.96 3.53 3.15
CA THR A 63 -12.97 2.33 2.31
C THR A 63 -11.68 2.24 1.50
N ARG A 64 -11.26 3.31 0.81
CA ARG A 64 -9.98 3.36 0.08
C ARG A 64 -8.76 3.36 1.00
N ALA A 65 -8.85 3.90 2.19
CA ALA A 65 -7.77 3.88 3.16
C ALA A 65 -7.41 2.46 3.61
N THR A 66 -8.36 1.53 3.59
CA THR A 66 -8.16 0.16 4.10
C THR A 66 -7.03 -0.60 3.37
N PRO A 67 -7.06 -0.78 2.03
CA PRO A 67 -5.94 -1.40 1.32
C PRO A 67 -4.66 -0.57 1.40
N LEU A 68 -4.76 0.77 1.43
CA LEU A 68 -3.62 1.66 1.59
C LEU A 68 -2.94 1.54 2.97
N MET A 69 -3.70 1.30 4.03
CA MET A 69 -3.13 0.98 5.35
C MET A 69 -2.30 -0.30 5.29
N LEU A 70 -2.83 -1.35 4.67
CA LEU A 70 -2.17 -2.65 4.59
C LEU A 70 -0.90 -2.60 3.73
N THR A 71 -0.95 -1.96 2.56
CA THR A 71 0.23 -1.78 1.69
C THR A 71 1.25 -0.83 2.33
N GLY A 72 0.80 0.20 3.04
CA GLY A 72 1.65 1.08 3.84
C GLY A 72 2.35 0.34 4.99
N LEU A 73 1.65 -0.55 5.69
CA LEU A 73 2.25 -1.42 6.71
C LEU A 73 3.27 -2.39 6.10
N SER A 74 2.94 -2.97 4.94
CA SER A 74 3.86 -3.81 4.16
C SER A 74 5.18 -3.08 3.90
N ALA A 75 5.11 -1.89 3.30
CA ALA A 75 6.28 -1.07 3.02
C ALA A 75 7.02 -0.64 4.30
N ALA A 76 6.31 -0.26 5.37
CA ALA A 76 6.92 0.18 6.62
C ALA A 76 7.75 -0.93 7.29
N VAL A 77 7.28 -2.18 7.28
CA VAL A 77 8.00 -3.33 7.83
C VAL A 77 9.25 -3.64 7.00
N ALA A 78 9.12 -3.70 5.68
CA ALA A 78 10.23 -4.00 4.78
C ALA A 78 11.33 -2.94 4.86
N PHE A 79 10.97 -1.67 4.76
CA PHE A 79 11.93 -0.57 4.75
C PHE A 79 12.63 -0.36 6.10
N ARG A 80 11.99 -0.77 7.19
CA ARG A 80 12.62 -0.77 8.51
C ARG A 80 13.86 -1.67 8.56
N ALA A 81 13.84 -2.77 7.84
CA ALA A 81 14.98 -3.68 7.68
C ALA A 81 15.84 -3.37 6.42
N ARG A 82 15.59 -2.25 5.73
CA ARG A 82 16.18 -1.91 4.43
C ARG A 82 15.97 -2.99 3.36
N LEU A 83 14.85 -3.67 3.38
CA LEU A 83 14.36 -4.47 2.26
C LEU A 83 13.45 -3.57 1.42
N TRP A 84 13.91 -3.19 0.23
CA TRP A 84 13.17 -2.27 -0.64
C TRP A 84 12.12 -3.03 -1.44
N ASN A 85 10.95 -3.26 -0.80
CA ASN A 85 9.81 -3.91 -1.46
C ASN A 85 9.03 -2.89 -2.30
N ILE A 86 9.34 -2.83 -3.62
CA ILE A 86 8.57 -2.05 -4.61
C ILE A 86 7.51 -2.94 -5.28
N GLY A 87 7.51 -4.23 -4.95
CA GLY A 87 6.62 -5.26 -5.50
C GLY A 87 5.24 -5.36 -4.86
N ALA A 88 4.88 -4.45 -3.96
CA ALA A 88 3.63 -4.55 -3.21
C ALA A 88 2.37 -4.53 -4.10
N GLU A 89 2.43 -3.91 -5.27
CA GLU A 89 1.33 -3.92 -6.24
C GLU A 89 1.09 -5.32 -6.81
N GLY A 90 2.12 -5.99 -7.29
CA GLY A 90 2.01 -7.37 -7.76
C GLY A 90 1.62 -8.34 -6.64
N GLN A 91 2.13 -8.14 -5.42
CA GLN A 91 1.75 -8.94 -4.25
C GLN A 91 0.26 -8.78 -3.91
N LEU A 92 -0.29 -7.56 -4.02
CA LEU A 92 -1.71 -7.26 -3.86
C LEU A 92 -2.54 -8.02 -4.89
N TYR A 93 -2.17 -7.95 -6.17
CA TYR A 93 -2.86 -8.68 -7.24
C TYR A 93 -2.74 -10.20 -7.09
N ALA A 94 -1.58 -10.72 -6.71
CA ALA A 94 -1.41 -12.14 -6.43
C ALA A 94 -2.33 -12.60 -5.28
N GLY A 95 -2.43 -11.79 -4.23
CA GLY A 95 -3.36 -12.02 -3.13
C GLY A 95 -4.82 -11.98 -3.54
N ALA A 96 -5.20 -11.02 -4.38
CA ALA A 96 -6.55 -10.91 -4.93
C ALA A 96 -6.93 -12.13 -5.78
N LEU A 97 -6.04 -12.57 -6.68
CA LEU A 97 -6.25 -13.81 -7.45
C LEU A 97 -6.37 -15.03 -6.56
N ALA A 98 -5.51 -15.16 -5.55
CA ALA A 98 -5.56 -16.28 -4.61
C ALA A 98 -6.87 -16.28 -3.81
N ALA A 99 -7.38 -15.11 -3.43
CA ALA A 99 -8.65 -14.97 -2.75
C ALA A 99 -9.82 -15.47 -3.63
N VAL A 100 -9.87 -15.05 -4.89
CA VAL A 100 -10.91 -15.49 -5.83
C VAL A 100 -10.72 -16.95 -6.23
N ALA A 101 -9.50 -17.45 -6.34
CA ALA A 101 -9.24 -18.87 -6.61
C ALA A 101 -9.81 -19.79 -5.52
N VAL A 102 -9.83 -19.33 -4.27
CA VAL A 102 -10.40 -20.09 -3.13
C VAL A 102 -11.89 -19.81 -2.94
N GLY A 103 -12.33 -18.56 -3.08
CA GLY A 103 -13.68 -18.12 -2.73
C GLY A 103 -14.62 -17.80 -3.90
N GLY A 104 -14.20 -18.01 -5.16
CA GLY A 104 -15.01 -17.66 -6.34
C GLY A 104 -16.24 -18.55 -6.56
N LEU A 105 -17.28 -17.96 -7.16
CA LEU A 105 -18.63 -18.57 -7.31
C LEU A 105 -18.74 -19.64 -8.38
N HIS A 106 -18.02 -19.59 -9.46
CA HIS A 106 -18.16 -20.49 -10.61
C HIS A 106 -16.83 -20.76 -11.30
N GLY A 107 -16.73 -21.86 -12.00
CA GLY A 107 -15.57 -22.16 -12.84
C GLY A 107 -14.59 -23.18 -12.25
N GLY A 108 -15.00 -23.95 -11.27
CA GLY A 108 -14.25 -25.12 -10.78
C GLY A 108 -13.08 -24.78 -9.86
N THR A 109 -12.93 -23.54 -9.46
CA THR A 109 -11.90 -23.12 -8.48
C THR A 109 -12.47 -22.97 -7.07
N GLY A 110 -13.77 -22.74 -6.91
CA GLY A 110 -14.41 -22.61 -5.61
C GLY A 110 -14.58 -23.96 -4.91
N PHE A 111 -14.12 -24.06 -3.67
CA PHE A 111 -14.39 -25.22 -2.83
C PHE A 111 -15.79 -25.15 -2.25
N ASP A 112 -16.52 -26.27 -2.27
CA ASP A 112 -17.83 -26.37 -1.63
C ASP A 112 -17.66 -26.62 -0.11
N LEU A 113 -17.16 -25.61 0.58
CA LEU A 113 -16.89 -25.64 2.02
C LEU A 113 -17.76 -24.59 2.73
N PRO A 114 -18.07 -24.81 4.03
CA PRO A 114 -18.77 -23.82 4.83
C PRO A 114 -17.99 -22.48 4.88
N PRO A 115 -18.69 -21.33 4.91
CA PRO A 115 -18.06 -20.01 4.96
C PRO A 115 -17.07 -19.85 6.12
N ALA A 116 -17.36 -20.46 7.27
CA ALA A 116 -16.50 -20.42 8.45
C ALA A 116 -15.10 -21.03 8.23
N VAL A 117 -14.95 -21.95 7.26
CA VAL A 117 -13.67 -22.55 6.87
C VAL A 117 -13.09 -21.82 5.65
N LEU A 118 -13.95 -21.50 4.70
CA LEU A 118 -13.55 -20.95 3.42
C LEU A 118 -13.04 -19.51 3.56
N PHE A 119 -13.66 -18.68 4.41
CA PHE A 119 -13.26 -17.32 4.63
C PHE A 119 -11.82 -17.19 5.18
N PRO A 120 -11.44 -17.85 6.29
CA PRO A 120 -10.05 -17.81 6.75
C PRO A 120 -9.07 -18.47 5.77
N ALA A 121 -9.49 -19.52 5.04
CA ALA A 121 -8.67 -20.15 4.01
C ALA A 121 -8.37 -19.17 2.86
N MET A 122 -9.37 -18.42 2.39
CA MET A 122 -9.23 -17.38 1.38
C MET A 122 -8.25 -16.28 1.82
N LEU A 123 -8.40 -15.76 3.03
CA LEU A 123 -7.50 -14.76 3.59
C LEU A 123 -6.08 -15.30 3.76
N GLY A 124 -5.97 -16.56 4.22
CA GLY A 124 -4.69 -17.25 4.36
C GLY A 124 -3.99 -17.47 3.02
N ALA A 125 -4.72 -17.88 1.99
CA ALA A 125 -4.21 -18.06 0.63
C ALA A 125 -3.67 -16.75 0.05
N ALA A 126 -4.39 -15.66 0.22
CA ALA A 126 -3.97 -14.34 -0.23
C ALA A 126 -2.70 -13.85 0.49
N LEU A 127 -2.64 -14.05 1.80
CA LEU A 127 -1.49 -13.73 2.63
C LEU A 127 -0.26 -14.52 2.19
N LEU A 128 -0.43 -15.83 1.94
CA LEU A 128 0.63 -16.71 1.46
C LEU A 128 1.09 -16.36 0.05
N ALA A 129 0.18 -16.05 -0.87
CA ALA A 129 0.54 -15.67 -2.24
C ALA A 129 1.43 -14.43 -2.26
N GLY A 130 1.06 -13.36 -1.54
CA GLY A 130 1.88 -12.17 -1.42
C GLY A 130 3.21 -12.43 -0.71
N ALA A 131 3.22 -13.22 0.37
CA ALA A 131 4.41 -13.58 1.13
C ALA A 131 5.42 -14.37 0.27
N LEU A 132 4.96 -15.39 -0.46
CA LEU A 132 5.80 -16.21 -1.34
C LEU A 132 6.35 -15.39 -2.51
N LEU A 133 5.57 -14.46 -3.05
CA LEU A 133 6.03 -13.61 -4.14
C LEU A 133 7.21 -12.71 -3.70
N LEU A 134 7.17 -12.12 -2.50
CA LEU A 134 8.29 -11.32 -1.99
C LEU A 134 9.47 -12.18 -1.51
N LEU A 135 9.21 -13.44 -1.16
CA LEU A 135 10.27 -14.35 -0.75
C LEU A 135 11.28 -14.57 -1.88
N ILE A 136 10.84 -14.62 -3.14
CA ILE A 136 11.70 -14.82 -4.32
C ILE A 136 12.82 -13.76 -4.38
N PRO A 137 12.54 -12.45 -4.50
CA PRO A 137 13.58 -11.43 -4.55
C PRO A 137 14.41 -11.35 -3.27
N THR A 138 13.81 -11.67 -2.12
CA THR A 138 14.54 -11.69 -0.85
C THR A 138 15.58 -12.80 -0.80
N LEU A 139 15.26 -13.99 -1.30
CA LEU A 139 16.22 -15.09 -1.41
C LEU A 139 17.31 -14.79 -2.44
N LEU A 140 16.96 -14.20 -3.58
CA LEU A 140 17.93 -13.75 -4.59
C LEU A 140 18.91 -12.72 -3.98
N ARG A 141 18.39 -11.76 -3.22
CA ARG A 141 19.22 -10.77 -2.52
C ARG A 141 20.13 -11.42 -1.46
N THR A 142 19.56 -12.25 -0.58
CA THR A 142 20.31 -12.77 0.58
C THR A 142 21.31 -13.85 0.22
N ARG A 143 21.07 -14.61 -0.85
CA ARG A 143 21.95 -15.70 -1.28
C ARG A 143 22.87 -15.35 -2.45
N LEU A 144 22.40 -14.52 -3.37
CA LEU A 144 23.10 -14.22 -4.62
C LEU A 144 23.51 -12.73 -4.75
N GLY A 145 23.11 -11.87 -3.80
CA GLY A 145 23.42 -10.45 -3.84
C GLY A 145 22.71 -9.66 -4.95
N VAL A 146 21.62 -10.21 -5.51
CA VAL A 146 20.84 -9.54 -6.56
C VAL A 146 20.08 -8.35 -5.97
N ASP A 147 19.93 -7.26 -6.73
CA ASP A 147 19.19 -6.07 -6.32
C ASP A 147 17.69 -6.38 -6.22
N GLU A 148 17.13 -6.20 -5.03
CA GLU A 148 15.72 -6.45 -4.77
C GLU A 148 14.79 -5.39 -5.34
N VAL A 149 15.26 -4.17 -5.54
CA VAL A 149 14.47 -3.08 -6.15
C VAL A 149 14.07 -3.48 -7.57
N VAL A 150 15.07 -3.89 -8.35
CA VAL A 150 14.86 -4.32 -9.74
C VAL A 150 13.98 -5.58 -9.79
N THR A 151 14.29 -6.58 -8.98
CA THR A 151 13.56 -7.85 -9.00
C THR A 151 12.11 -7.72 -8.53
N THR A 152 11.83 -6.92 -7.50
CA THR A 152 10.44 -6.66 -7.05
C THR A 152 9.65 -5.86 -8.07
N LEU A 153 10.30 -4.88 -8.73
CA LEU A 153 9.66 -4.10 -9.79
C LEU A 153 9.30 -4.96 -11.01
N LEU A 154 10.24 -5.81 -11.47
CA LEU A 154 9.98 -6.72 -12.59
C LEU A 154 8.88 -7.73 -12.26
N LEU A 155 8.83 -8.23 -11.03
CA LEU A 155 7.75 -9.12 -10.59
C LEU A 155 6.37 -8.46 -10.65
N ASN A 156 6.25 -7.15 -10.43
CA ASN A 156 4.96 -6.45 -10.62
C ASN A 156 4.45 -6.63 -12.06
N PHE A 157 5.31 -6.41 -13.06
CA PHE A 157 4.92 -6.59 -14.47
C PHE A 157 4.56 -8.04 -14.78
N ILE A 158 5.35 -8.99 -14.29
CA ILE A 158 5.08 -10.43 -14.49
C ILE A 158 3.72 -10.79 -13.89
N VAL A 159 3.43 -10.34 -12.66
CA VAL A 159 2.15 -10.64 -12.01
C VAL A 159 0.99 -9.96 -12.72
N LEU A 160 1.10 -8.71 -13.16
CA LEU A 160 0.04 -8.04 -13.91
C LEU A 160 -0.27 -8.75 -15.23
N LEU A 161 0.76 -9.21 -15.96
CA LEU A 161 0.57 -10.03 -17.16
C LEU A 161 -0.05 -11.40 -16.83
N PHE A 162 0.35 -12.01 -15.71
CA PHE A 162 -0.27 -13.24 -15.22
C PHE A 162 -1.72 -13.04 -14.82
N VAL A 163 -2.07 -11.92 -14.18
CA VAL A 163 -3.47 -11.54 -13.90
C VAL A 163 -4.26 -11.43 -15.19
N SER A 164 -3.73 -10.73 -16.20
CA SER A 164 -4.37 -10.63 -17.52
C SER A 164 -4.64 -12.01 -18.12
N LEU A 165 -3.63 -12.90 -18.08
CA LEU A 165 -3.78 -14.28 -18.55
C LEU A 165 -4.89 -15.05 -17.80
N MET A 166 -4.98 -14.87 -16.47
CA MET A 166 -6.03 -15.53 -15.66
C MET A 166 -7.42 -15.00 -15.98
N LEU A 167 -7.54 -13.67 -16.16
CA LEU A 167 -8.82 -13.01 -16.47
C LEU A 167 -9.32 -13.26 -17.90
N ASP A 168 -8.42 -13.50 -18.84
CA ASP A 168 -8.78 -13.89 -20.21
C ASP A 168 -8.97 -15.40 -20.37
N GLY A 169 -8.51 -16.18 -19.39
CA GLY A 169 -8.49 -17.64 -19.42
C GLY A 169 -9.29 -18.30 -18.29
N PRO A 170 -8.59 -19.07 -17.40
CA PRO A 170 -9.27 -19.99 -16.46
C PRO A 170 -10.11 -19.31 -15.37
N MET A 171 -9.87 -18.06 -15.05
CA MET A 171 -10.62 -17.31 -14.03
C MET A 171 -11.63 -16.33 -14.62
N LYS A 172 -11.80 -16.31 -15.95
CA LYS A 172 -12.73 -15.42 -16.64
C LYS A 172 -14.17 -15.65 -16.20
N ASP A 173 -14.89 -14.57 -15.94
CA ASP A 173 -16.33 -14.62 -15.72
C ASP A 173 -17.05 -14.80 -17.06
N PRO A 174 -17.74 -15.92 -17.29
CA PRO A 174 -18.47 -16.17 -18.53
C PRO A 174 -19.66 -15.21 -18.72
N THR A 175 -20.13 -14.56 -17.65
CA THR A 175 -21.28 -13.64 -17.69
C THR A 175 -20.89 -12.18 -17.93
N ALA A 176 -19.61 -11.87 -17.94
CA ALA A 176 -19.07 -10.50 -18.06
C ALA A 176 -19.12 -9.90 -19.50
N LEU A 177 -19.82 -10.52 -20.44
CA LEU A 177 -20.01 -10.04 -21.81
C LEU A 177 -18.70 -9.61 -22.53
N GLY A 178 -17.60 -10.31 -22.22
CA GLY A 178 -16.28 -10.02 -22.81
C GLY A 178 -15.39 -9.07 -22.00
N TRP A 179 -15.89 -8.47 -20.91
CA TRP A 179 -15.05 -7.66 -20.02
C TRP A 179 -14.00 -8.53 -19.31
N PRO A 180 -12.71 -8.14 -19.21
CA PRO A 180 -11.68 -8.92 -18.57
C PRO A 180 -11.79 -8.81 -17.03
N GLN A 181 -12.65 -9.62 -16.45
CA GLN A 181 -12.83 -9.75 -15.00
C GLN A 181 -12.87 -11.22 -14.58
N SER A 182 -12.51 -11.45 -13.32
CA SER A 182 -12.65 -12.79 -12.72
C SER A 182 -14.08 -13.10 -12.39
N VAL A 183 -14.35 -14.40 -12.17
CA VAL A 183 -15.58 -14.83 -11.48
C VAL A 183 -15.74 -14.05 -10.17
N ALA A 184 -16.99 -13.78 -9.79
CA ALA A 184 -17.30 -13.07 -8.57
C ALA A 184 -16.98 -13.92 -7.34
N LEU A 185 -16.61 -13.26 -6.25
CA LEU A 185 -16.51 -13.87 -4.92
C LEU A 185 -17.91 -14.25 -4.44
N ARG A 186 -18.03 -15.35 -3.72
CA ARG A 186 -19.30 -15.76 -3.08
C ARG A 186 -19.76 -14.65 -2.12
N ASP A 187 -21.08 -14.38 -2.12
CA ASP A 187 -21.67 -13.30 -1.31
C ASP A 187 -21.46 -13.51 0.20
N ASP A 188 -21.44 -14.77 0.65
CA ASP A 188 -21.19 -15.14 2.04
C ASP A 188 -19.73 -15.01 2.49
N LEU A 189 -18.81 -14.69 1.56
CA LEU A 189 -17.40 -14.40 1.82
C LEU A 189 -17.06 -12.91 1.70
N GLN A 190 -18.04 -12.08 1.35
CA GLN A 190 -17.86 -10.64 1.36
C GLN A 190 -17.78 -10.10 2.79
N LEU A 191 -17.03 -9.02 2.96
CA LEU A 191 -16.85 -8.38 4.25
C LEU A 191 -18.12 -7.59 4.64
N ASP A 192 -18.56 -7.80 5.88
CA ASP A 192 -19.69 -7.07 6.43
C ASP A 192 -19.46 -5.55 6.44
N LYS A 193 -20.50 -4.81 6.10
CA LYS A 193 -20.49 -3.35 6.17
C LYS A 193 -20.65 -2.88 7.61
N LEU A 194 -19.71 -2.08 8.10
CA LEU A 194 -19.73 -1.54 9.47
C LEU A 194 -20.80 -0.47 9.67
N ILE A 195 -21.08 0.30 8.62
CA ILE A 195 -22.05 1.39 8.68
C ILE A 195 -23.10 1.15 7.56
N PRO A 196 -24.38 1.03 7.90
CA PRO A 196 -25.44 0.86 6.91
C PRO A 196 -25.44 1.98 5.87
N ARG A 197 -25.73 1.65 4.62
CA ARG A 197 -25.73 2.58 3.46
C ARG A 197 -24.38 3.22 3.13
N THR A 198 -23.26 2.65 3.63
CA THR A 198 -21.92 3.05 3.25
C THR A 198 -21.14 1.85 2.69
N ARG A 199 -19.92 2.12 2.18
CA ARG A 199 -19.01 1.07 1.69
C ARG A 199 -17.96 0.66 2.72
N VAL A 200 -17.95 1.29 3.90
CA VAL A 200 -17.01 0.92 4.98
C VAL A 200 -17.30 -0.48 5.47
N HIS A 201 -16.30 -1.35 5.38
CA HIS A 201 -16.41 -2.77 5.70
C HIS A 201 -15.43 -3.16 6.82
N THR A 202 -15.62 -4.35 7.39
CA THR A 202 -14.83 -4.88 8.51
C THR A 202 -13.32 -4.98 8.23
N GLY A 203 -12.90 -4.91 6.97
CA GLY A 203 -11.48 -4.85 6.58
C GLY A 203 -10.68 -3.74 7.25
N ILE A 204 -11.32 -2.59 7.58
CA ILE A 204 -10.64 -1.50 8.29
C ILE A 204 -10.26 -1.93 9.72
N VAL A 205 -11.08 -2.76 10.36
CA VAL A 205 -10.79 -3.30 11.70
C VAL A 205 -9.57 -4.22 11.64
N TYR A 206 -9.47 -5.06 10.61
CA TYR A 206 -8.28 -5.88 10.37
C TYR A 206 -7.03 -5.02 10.13
N ALA A 207 -7.13 -3.96 9.32
CA ALA A 207 -6.00 -3.07 9.06
C ALA A 207 -5.52 -2.36 10.34
N ILE A 208 -6.43 -1.86 11.17
CA ILE A 208 -6.10 -1.23 12.45
C ILE A 208 -5.50 -2.26 13.42
N GLY A 209 -6.12 -3.43 13.55
CA GLY A 209 -5.62 -4.52 14.40
C GLY A 209 -4.20 -4.95 14.02
N LEU A 210 -3.93 -5.12 12.72
CA LEU A 210 -2.59 -5.45 12.20
C LEU A 210 -1.59 -4.32 12.44
N ALA A 211 -1.99 -3.05 12.31
CA ALA A 211 -1.12 -1.91 12.61
C ALA A 211 -0.71 -1.89 14.09
N MET A 212 -1.67 -2.13 14.99
CA MET A 212 -1.40 -2.20 16.43
C MET A 212 -0.52 -3.41 16.79
N ALA A 213 -0.81 -4.58 16.22
CA ALA A 213 0.00 -5.78 16.40
C ALA A 213 1.43 -5.57 15.91
N LEU A 214 1.62 -4.98 14.72
CA LEU A 214 2.93 -4.65 14.20
C LEU A 214 3.66 -3.59 15.03
N ALA A 215 2.94 -2.57 15.53
CA ALA A 215 3.53 -1.58 16.43
C ALA A 215 4.06 -2.23 17.71
N PHE A 216 3.31 -3.18 18.27
CA PHE A 216 3.74 -3.97 19.42
C PHE A 216 4.94 -4.86 19.07
N VAL A 217 4.85 -5.66 18.01
CA VAL A 217 5.93 -6.56 17.57
C VAL A 217 7.23 -5.79 17.32
N MET A 218 7.14 -4.67 16.59
CA MET A 218 8.32 -3.86 16.27
C MET A 218 8.94 -3.16 17.50
N ARG A 219 8.18 -2.89 18.57
CA ARG A 219 8.69 -2.23 19.77
C ARG A 219 9.10 -3.20 20.86
N ALA A 220 8.35 -4.26 21.08
CA ALA A 220 8.41 -5.10 22.28
C ALA A 220 9.05 -6.47 22.06
N THR A 221 9.40 -6.88 20.83
CA THR A 221 9.95 -8.22 20.57
C THR A 221 11.41 -8.18 20.10
N THR A 222 12.09 -9.33 20.26
CA THR A 222 13.45 -9.56 19.73
C THR A 222 13.49 -9.42 18.21
N PHE A 223 12.46 -9.91 17.51
CA PHE A 223 12.34 -9.73 16.06
C PHE A 223 12.31 -8.25 15.65
N GLY A 224 11.55 -7.41 16.35
CA GLY A 224 11.51 -5.98 16.09
C GLY A 224 12.87 -5.31 16.34
N PHE A 225 13.63 -5.75 17.32
CA PHE A 225 15.01 -5.30 17.56
C PHE A 225 15.92 -5.76 16.42
N GLU A 226 15.90 -7.04 16.04
CA GLU A 226 16.69 -7.59 14.92
C GLU A 226 16.42 -6.87 13.60
N ALA A 227 15.15 -6.65 13.24
CA ALA A 227 14.76 -5.93 12.03
C ALA A 227 15.35 -4.50 11.99
N ARG A 228 15.33 -3.79 13.14
CA ARG A 228 15.97 -2.45 13.25
C ARG A 228 17.49 -2.52 13.18
N ALA A 229 18.11 -3.51 13.82
CA ALA A 229 19.56 -3.71 13.81
C ALA A 229 20.07 -4.01 12.40
N VAL A 230 19.40 -4.93 11.68
CA VAL A 230 19.68 -5.25 10.27
C VAL A 230 19.53 -4.01 9.40
N GLY A 231 18.46 -3.23 9.60
CA GLY A 231 18.22 -1.98 8.87
C GLY A 231 19.23 -0.88 9.19
N ALA A 232 19.80 -0.84 10.38
CA ALA A 232 20.87 0.10 10.71
C ALA A 232 22.19 -0.28 9.99
N SER A 233 22.64 -1.52 10.16
CA SER A 233 23.80 -2.08 9.46
C SER A 233 23.73 -3.61 9.51
N ALA A 234 23.47 -4.25 8.36
CA ALA A 234 23.43 -5.71 8.26
C ALA A 234 24.78 -6.36 8.65
N ARG A 235 25.92 -5.69 8.30
CA ARG A 235 27.25 -6.19 8.67
C ARG A 235 27.47 -6.13 10.18
N ALA A 236 27.15 -5.01 10.84
CA ALA A 236 27.28 -4.90 12.30
C ALA A 236 26.32 -5.83 13.04
N ALA A 237 25.09 -5.99 12.55
CA ALA A 237 24.11 -6.92 13.08
C ALA A 237 24.62 -8.38 13.02
N ALA A 238 25.18 -8.80 11.88
CA ALA A 238 25.80 -10.11 11.74
C ALA A 238 26.97 -10.31 12.71
N PHE A 239 27.80 -9.29 12.91
CA PHE A 239 28.96 -9.37 13.82
C PHE A 239 28.54 -9.61 15.27
N VAL A 240 27.42 -9.05 15.72
CA VAL A 240 26.87 -9.28 17.08
C VAL A 240 25.95 -10.51 17.15
N GLY A 241 25.90 -11.36 16.12
CA GLY A 241 25.20 -12.64 16.14
C GLY A 241 23.72 -12.58 15.70
N VAL A 242 23.22 -11.45 15.14
CA VAL A 242 21.87 -11.40 14.59
C VAL A 242 21.80 -12.23 13.29
N PRO A 243 20.82 -13.16 13.17
CA PRO A 243 20.67 -14.00 11.97
C PRO A 243 20.06 -13.23 10.81
N VAL A 244 20.86 -12.40 10.12
CA VAL A 244 20.42 -11.44 9.09
C VAL A 244 19.53 -12.09 8.03
N ALA A 245 19.92 -13.24 7.46
CA ALA A 245 19.14 -13.90 6.41
C ALA A 245 17.76 -14.35 6.90
N ARG A 246 17.67 -14.91 8.12
CA ARG A 246 16.41 -15.30 8.76
C ARG A 246 15.54 -14.09 9.03
N THR A 247 16.10 -13.02 9.58
CA THR A 247 15.38 -11.78 9.88
C THR A 247 14.82 -11.17 8.59
N MET A 248 15.61 -11.11 7.51
CA MET A 248 15.17 -10.62 6.20
C MET A 248 14.05 -11.48 5.61
N THR A 249 14.14 -12.81 5.74
CA THR A 249 13.09 -13.74 5.29
C THR A 249 11.77 -13.50 6.03
N ILE A 250 11.80 -13.36 7.37
CA ILE A 250 10.59 -13.10 8.16
C ILE A 250 10.00 -11.73 7.80
N VAL A 251 10.84 -10.70 7.63
CA VAL A 251 10.41 -9.37 7.17
C VAL A 251 9.72 -9.46 5.81
N ALA A 252 10.28 -10.24 4.88
CA ALA A 252 9.68 -10.45 3.56
C ALA A 252 8.32 -11.14 3.64
N LEU A 253 8.21 -12.21 4.42
CA LEU A 253 6.95 -12.94 4.59
C LEU A 253 5.85 -12.04 5.20
N ILE A 254 6.18 -11.24 6.20
CA ILE A 254 5.24 -10.28 6.80
C ILE A 254 4.86 -9.19 5.80
N SER A 255 5.85 -8.58 5.14
CA SER A 255 5.61 -7.48 4.19
C SER A 255 4.80 -7.96 2.98
N GLY A 256 5.23 -9.02 2.31
CA GLY A 256 4.51 -9.58 1.16
C GLY A 256 3.12 -10.08 1.55
N GLY A 257 3.01 -10.73 2.72
CA GLY A 257 1.73 -11.19 3.25
C GLY A 257 0.73 -10.07 3.48
N LEU A 258 1.15 -8.94 4.06
CA LEU A 258 0.29 -7.76 4.25
C LEU A 258 -0.18 -7.17 2.92
N ALA A 259 0.68 -7.13 1.91
CA ALA A 259 0.30 -6.65 0.57
C ALA A 259 -0.68 -7.63 -0.12
N GLY A 260 -0.45 -8.94 -0.02
CA GLY A 260 -1.40 -9.95 -0.51
C GLY A 260 -2.74 -9.90 0.21
N PHE A 261 -2.71 -9.72 1.53
CA PHE A 261 -3.91 -9.54 2.34
C PHE A 261 -4.70 -8.29 1.94
N ALA A 262 -4.03 -7.19 1.56
CA ALA A 262 -4.68 -6.00 1.02
C ALA A 262 -5.51 -6.32 -0.24
N GLY A 263 -5.00 -7.21 -1.11
CA GLY A 263 -5.73 -7.67 -2.29
C GLY A 263 -7.00 -8.45 -1.96
N ALA A 264 -6.94 -9.37 -0.99
CA ALA A 264 -8.13 -10.09 -0.52
C ALA A 264 -9.17 -9.15 0.10
N ILE A 265 -8.72 -8.20 0.92
CA ILE A 265 -9.59 -7.20 1.56
C ILE A 265 -10.25 -6.29 0.52
N GLU A 266 -9.54 -5.92 -0.55
CA GLU A 266 -10.08 -5.11 -1.64
C GLU A 266 -11.16 -5.87 -2.41
N VAL A 267 -10.91 -7.14 -2.74
CA VAL A 267 -11.90 -8.00 -3.40
C VAL A 267 -13.10 -8.27 -2.50
N ALA A 268 -12.88 -8.71 -1.26
CA ALA A 268 -13.96 -9.08 -0.37
C ALA A 268 -14.76 -7.89 0.17
N GLY A 269 -14.13 -6.68 0.23
CA GLY A 269 -14.76 -5.49 0.81
C GLY A 269 -15.36 -4.53 -0.19
N ARG A 270 -14.82 -4.43 -1.41
CA ARG A 270 -15.21 -3.39 -2.36
C ARG A 270 -15.59 -3.90 -3.74
N THR A 271 -14.73 -4.68 -4.40
CA THR A 271 -14.92 -4.99 -5.82
C THR A 271 -15.76 -6.23 -6.06
N GLY A 272 -15.65 -7.24 -5.22
CA GLY A 272 -16.32 -8.53 -5.39
C GLY A 272 -15.66 -9.46 -6.43
N TYR A 273 -14.76 -8.95 -7.26
CA TYR A 273 -14.04 -9.66 -8.32
C TYR A 273 -12.72 -8.96 -8.62
N VAL A 274 -11.85 -9.61 -9.38
CA VAL A 274 -10.56 -9.05 -9.81
C VAL A 274 -10.68 -8.48 -11.21
N THR A 275 -10.16 -7.25 -11.39
CA THR A 275 -9.92 -6.60 -12.69
C THR A 275 -8.52 -6.00 -12.68
N LEU A 276 -7.97 -5.65 -13.86
CA LEU A 276 -6.64 -5.03 -13.94
C LEU A 276 -6.57 -3.60 -13.38
N ASP A 277 -7.72 -2.96 -13.22
CA ASP A 277 -7.88 -1.59 -12.72
C ASP A 277 -8.44 -1.54 -11.28
N MET A 278 -8.52 -2.68 -10.58
CA MET A 278 -9.03 -2.72 -9.21
C MET A 278 -8.17 -1.90 -8.23
N SER A 279 -6.86 -1.82 -8.49
CA SER A 279 -5.91 -1.02 -7.72
C SER A 279 -5.39 0.14 -8.57
N PRO A 280 -5.64 1.40 -8.17
CA PRO A 280 -5.00 2.57 -8.77
C PRO A 280 -3.58 2.78 -8.24
N GLY A 281 -2.76 1.71 -8.12
CA GLY A 281 -1.42 1.77 -7.59
C GLY A 281 -1.33 1.82 -6.06
N TYR A 282 -2.20 1.09 -5.36
CA TYR A 282 -2.18 1.03 -3.89
C TYR A 282 -0.85 0.55 -3.32
N GLY A 283 -0.16 -0.38 -4.00
CA GLY A 283 1.16 -0.85 -3.60
C GLY A 283 2.23 0.24 -3.69
N TYR A 284 2.21 1.07 -4.72
CA TYR A 284 3.12 2.21 -4.87
C TYR A 284 2.78 3.33 -3.88
N SER A 285 1.50 3.64 -3.71
CA SER A 285 1.04 4.62 -2.72
C SER A 285 1.38 4.20 -1.29
N GLY A 286 1.41 2.89 -1.01
CA GLY A 286 1.86 2.33 0.26
C GLY A 286 3.29 2.74 0.64
N ILE A 287 4.19 2.89 -0.35
CA ILE A 287 5.55 3.39 -0.14
C ILE A 287 5.52 4.83 0.36
N VAL A 288 4.73 5.68 -0.28
CA VAL A 288 4.54 7.10 0.12
C VAL A 288 4.02 7.18 1.54
N ILE A 289 2.99 6.39 1.85
CA ILE A 289 2.35 6.32 3.16
C ILE A 289 3.34 5.89 4.24
N ALA A 290 4.14 4.85 3.98
CA ALA A 290 5.16 4.38 4.92
C ALA A 290 6.23 5.45 5.18
N MET A 291 6.67 6.16 4.15
CA MET A 291 7.66 7.23 4.27
C MET A 291 7.08 8.45 4.99
N LEU A 292 5.86 8.87 4.68
CA LEU A 292 5.14 9.96 5.35
C LEU A 292 4.94 9.65 6.85
N ALA A 293 4.67 8.39 7.18
CA ALA A 293 4.53 7.90 8.55
C ALA A 293 5.88 7.72 9.29
N GLY A 294 7.03 7.99 8.64
CA GLY A 294 8.35 7.71 9.21
C GLY A 294 8.55 6.24 9.58
N LEU A 295 7.96 5.33 8.82
CA LEU A 295 7.95 3.88 9.04
C LEU A 295 7.29 3.48 10.39
N ASN A 296 6.44 4.31 10.97
CA ASN A 296 5.70 4.00 12.19
C ASN A 296 4.35 3.36 11.83
N PRO A 297 4.05 2.12 12.28
CA PRO A 297 2.79 1.44 11.93
C PRO A 297 1.53 2.21 12.30
N VAL A 298 1.52 2.92 13.44
CA VAL A 298 0.37 3.75 13.84
C VAL A 298 0.28 5.00 12.96
N GLY A 299 1.42 5.61 12.61
CA GLY A 299 1.47 6.73 11.67
C GLY A 299 0.96 6.38 10.27
N VAL A 300 1.14 5.13 9.84
CA VAL A 300 0.61 4.61 8.57
C VAL A 300 -0.90 4.72 8.48
N LEU A 301 -1.64 4.50 9.58
CA LEU A 301 -3.10 4.63 9.60
C LEU A 301 -3.53 6.05 9.24
N VAL A 302 -2.90 7.05 9.85
CA VAL A 302 -3.21 8.47 9.62
C VAL A 302 -2.80 8.90 8.20
N ALA A 303 -1.60 8.51 7.79
CA ALA A 303 -1.09 8.82 6.45
C ALA A 303 -1.94 8.17 5.34
N ALA A 304 -2.43 6.95 5.55
CA ALA A 304 -3.30 6.24 4.61
C ALA A 304 -4.66 6.92 4.47
N ILE A 305 -5.28 7.40 5.58
CA ILE A 305 -6.53 8.16 5.53
C ILE A 305 -6.32 9.46 4.75
N PHE A 306 -5.21 10.15 4.99
CA PHE A 306 -4.89 11.40 4.28
C PHE A 306 -4.75 11.17 2.77
N ILE A 307 -3.94 10.20 2.35
CA ILE A 307 -3.73 9.88 0.92
C ILE A 307 -5.04 9.38 0.28
N ALA A 308 -5.81 8.54 0.98
CA ALA A 308 -7.12 8.10 0.51
C ALA A 308 -8.07 9.28 0.28
N GLY A 309 -8.11 10.24 1.20
CA GLY A 309 -8.90 11.46 1.05
C GLY A 309 -8.48 12.31 -0.14
N VAL A 310 -7.18 12.40 -0.42
CA VAL A 310 -6.65 13.06 -1.62
C VAL A 310 -7.13 12.34 -2.89
N LEU A 311 -7.06 10.99 -2.94
CA LEU A 311 -7.51 10.21 -4.10
C LEU A 311 -9.03 10.34 -4.34
N VAL A 312 -9.84 10.24 -3.27
CA VAL A 312 -11.31 10.42 -3.37
C VAL A 312 -11.68 11.85 -3.74
N GLY A 313 -10.97 12.82 -3.17
CA GLY A 313 -11.13 14.22 -3.49
C GLY A 313 -10.80 14.55 -4.93
N ALA A 314 -9.75 13.94 -5.48
CA ALA A 314 -9.37 14.12 -6.89
C ALA A 314 -10.42 13.54 -7.85
N ASP A 315 -11.04 12.41 -7.51
CA ASP A 315 -12.19 11.89 -8.27
C ASP A 315 -13.38 12.88 -8.26
N SER A 316 -13.62 13.53 -7.12
CA SER A 316 -14.66 14.55 -6.99
C SER A 316 -14.35 15.82 -7.81
N MET A 317 -13.12 16.29 -7.72
CA MET A 317 -12.59 17.41 -8.49
C MET A 317 -12.73 17.14 -10.01
N SER A 318 -12.30 15.95 -10.47
CA SER A 318 -12.37 15.59 -11.89
C SER A 318 -13.81 15.64 -12.43
N ARG A 319 -14.78 15.20 -11.66
CA ARG A 319 -16.20 15.27 -12.04
C ARG A 319 -16.76 16.70 -12.01
N GLY A 320 -16.26 17.56 -11.11
CA GLY A 320 -16.78 18.91 -10.91
C GLY A 320 -16.25 19.96 -11.91
N VAL A 321 -14.93 19.93 -12.17
CA VAL A 321 -14.25 20.96 -12.99
C VAL A 321 -13.58 20.38 -14.23
N ALA A 322 -13.94 19.16 -14.63
CA ALA A 322 -13.42 18.46 -15.82
C ALA A 322 -11.87 18.38 -15.88
N VAL A 323 -11.21 18.43 -14.74
CA VAL A 323 -9.76 18.23 -14.63
C VAL A 323 -9.46 16.73 -14.60
N PRO A 324 -8.50 16.23 -15.40
CA PRO A 324 -8.18 14.80 -15.44
C PRO A 324 -7.81 14.22 -14.07
N THR A 325 -8.28 13.02 -13.77
CA THR A 325 -7.97 12.29 -12.51
C THR A 325 -6.48 12.05 -12.31
N TYR A 326 -5.69 12.01 -13.38
CA TYR A 326 -4.21 11.87 -13.33
C TYR A 326 -3.52 12.92 -12.45
N ILE A 327 -4.17 14.06 -12.16
CA ILE A 327 -3.65 15.03 -11.19
C ILE A 327 -3.52 14.41 -9.80
N ALA A 328 -4.38 13.46 -9.41
CA ALA A 328 -4.23 12.72 -8.17
C ALA A 328 -2.93 11.90 -8.14
N ASP A 329 -2.63 11.20 -9.24
CA ASP A 329 -1.42 10.40 -9.36
C ASP A 329 -0.18 11.30 -9.29
N VAL A 330 -0.23 12.48 -9.92
CA VAL A 330 0.83 13.49 -9.82
C VAL A 330 0.97 14.00 -8.38
N ILE A 331 -0.15 14.26 -7.67
CA ILE A 331 -0.11 14.66 -6.25
C ILE A 331 0.60 13.60 -5.41
N VAL A 332 0.25 12.33 -5.60
CA VAL A 332 0.89 11.21 -4.89
C VAL A 332 2.38 11.13 -5.22
N ALA A 333 2.74 11.18 -6.49
CA ALA A 333 4.14 11.11 -6.93
C ALA A 333 4.98 12.31 -6.42
N VAL A 334 4.46 13.53 -6.53
CA VAL A 334 5.11 14.75 -6.03
C VAL A 334 5.22 14.71 -4.50
N SER A 335 4.20 14.18 -3.80
CA SER A 335 4.25 14.01 -2.34
C SER A 335 5.40 13.10 -1.91
N LEU A 336 5.62 11.99 -2.65
CA LEU A 336 6.72 11.08 -2.38
C LEU A 336 8.07 11.78 -2.54
N VAL A 337 8.30 12.44 -3.67
CA VAL A 337 9.56 13.15 -3.93
C VAL A 337 9.77 14.26 -2.90
N SER A 338 8.73 15.05 -2.62
CA SER A 338 8.78 16.14 -1.64
C SER A 338 9.11 15.63 -0.24
N MET A 339 8.52 14.50 0.16
CA MET A 339 8.80 13.88 1.45
C MET A 339 10.22 13.34 1.55
N LEU A 340 10.73 12.71 0.49
CA LEU A 340 12.13 12.28 0.42
C LEU A 340 13.09 13.46 0.57
N VAL A 341 12.85 14.54 -0.17
CA VAL A 341 13.65 15.78 -0.12
C VAL A 341 13.54 16.44 1.26
N ALA A 342 12.33 16.57 1.82
CA ALA A 342 12.14 17.15 3.16
C ALA A 342 12.87 16.32 4.24
N THR A 343 12.81 14.98 4.15
CA THR A 343 13.52 14.08 5.06
C THR A 343 15.04 14.21 4.89
N LEU A 344 15.54 14.38 3.66
CA LEU A 344 16.95 14.61 3.40
C LEU A 344 17.42 15.89 4.10
N PHE A 345 16.71 17.02 3.93
CA PHE A 345 17.07 18.28 4.60
C PHE A 345 16.86 18.25 6.12
N ALA A 346 15.95 17.42 6.63
CA ALA A 346 15.82 17.20 8.07
C ALA A 346 17.03 16.45 8.65
N ARG A 347 17.61 15.50 7.90
CA ARG A 347 18.74 14.66 8.34
C ARG A 347 20.10 15.22 8.01
N TYR A 348 20.25 16.01 6.93
CA TYR A 348 21.50 16.55 6.43
C TYR A 348 21.44 18.07 6.38
N ARG A 349 22.59 18.71 6.51
CA ARG A 349 22.77 20.15 6.25
C ARG A 349 23.67 20.35 5.05
N LEU A 350 23.35 21.33 4.23
CA LEU A 350 24.20 21.79 3.15
C LEU A 350 25.32 22.64 3.75
N ARG A 351 26.57 22.27 3.51
CA ARG A 351 27.73 23.07 3.85
C ARG A 351 28.38 23.58 2.57
N TRP A 352 28.41 24.89 2.44
CA TRP A 352 29.14 25.56 1.37
C TRP A 352 30.61 25.59 1.80
N THR A 353 31.47 24.86 1.12
CA THR A 353 32.93 24.96 1.23
C THR A 353 33.47 25.78 0.10
#